data_1f8a36d9e52321b293f9ee3e12896187
#
_entry.id   1f8a36d9e52321b293f9ee3e12896187
#
_cell.length_a   1.000
_cell.length_b   1.000
_cell.length_c   1.000
_cell.angle_alpha   90.00
_cell.angle_beta   90.00
_cell.angle_gamma   90.00
#
_symmetry.space_group_name_H-M   'P 1'
#
loop_
_entity.id
_entity.type
_entity.pdbx_description
1 polymer ?
#
loop_
_entity_poly.entity_id
_entity_poly.type
_entity_poly.pdbx_seq_one_letter_code
_entity_poly.pdbx_strand_id
1 'polypeptide(L)'
;MPTALITGVTGQDGAYLAQLLLQKGYRVVGLLRRSASADVIGERLRWLGIADDVEMRDGDLIDPSSLIRVVKDVAPDEVYNLAAQSFVATSWQQPLLTGTVTGMGAVAMLEALRLIDPGARFYQASSSEMFGLIQEPRQNERTPFYPRSPYAAAKLYAHWMTINYRESFGMFATSGILFNHESPLRGIEFVTRRITDGVARIKLGLAKELQLGNLEAKRDWGHASDYVRAMWLMLQQDKPDDYVVATGRTTSVRGFCELAFAHAGLDYRDHVVTRDALKRPSEVDVLLGDASKARQQLNWEPSVTLEDMVAEMVDADIARHSRNAGR
;
A
#
# COMPACT_ATOMS: atom_id res chain seq x y z
N MET A 1 -11.26 6.24 -24.31
CA MET A 1 -10.13 5.79 -23.46
C MET A 1 -10.40 6.36 -22.08
N PRO A 2 -10.65 5.52 -21.07
CA PRO A 2 -10.93 6.01 -19.72
C PRO A 2 -9.69 6.68 -19.11
N THR A 3 -9.89 7.66 -18.25
CA THR A 3 -8.84 8.42 -17.58
C THR A 3 -8.84 8.08 -16.09
N ALA A 4 -7.69 7.67 -15.56
CA ALA A 4 -7.49 7.41 -14.14
C ALA A 4 -6.54 8.44 -13.52
N LEU A 5 -6.96 9.02 -12.39
CA LEU A 5 -6.13 9.87 -11.54
C LEU A 5 -5.65 9.07 -10.33
N ILE A 6 -4.33 8.96 -10.14
CA ILE A 6 -3.75 8.21 -9.03
C ILE A 6 -2.99 9.16 -8.10
N THR A 7 -3.45 9.32 -6.86
CA THR A 7 -2.62 9.94 -5.82
C THR A 7 -1.63 8.91 -5.27
N GLY A 8 -0.40 9.33 -4.98
CA GLY A 8 0.63 8.39 -4.52
C GLY A 8 1.17 7.47 -5.62
N VAL A 9 1.08 7.87 -6.87
CA VAL A 9 1.52 7.12 -8.06
C VAL A 9 2.98 6.65 -8.00
N THR A 10 3.83 7.35 -7.29
CA THR A 10 5.26 7.01 -7.08
C THR A 10 5.50 6.00 -5.96
N GLY A 11 4.44 5.59 -5.23
CA GLY A 11 4.48 4.51 -4.25
C GLY A 11 4.51 3.13 -4.91
N GLN A 12 4.66 2.06 -4.10
CA GLN A 12 4.59 0.67 -4.60
C GLN A 12 3.28 0.42 -5.35
N ASP A 13 2.16 0.63 -4.67
CA ASP A 13 0.84 0.31 -5.21
C ASP A 13 0.47 1.23 -6.38
N GLY A 14 0.84 2.52 -6.27
CA GLY A 14 0.63 3.48 -7.34
C GLY A 14 1.34 3.10 -8.63
N ALA A 15 2.58 2.60 -8.53
CA ALA A 15 3.35 2.17 -9.69
C ALA A 15 2.77 0.89 -10.33
N TYR A 16 2.43 -0.14 -9.54
CA TYR A 16 1.78 -1.35 -10.08
C TYR A 16 0.39 -1.07 -10.64
N LEU A 17 -0.38 -0.20 -9.99
CA LEU A 17 -1.69 0.21 -10.49
C LEU A 17 -1.58 0.97 -11.80
N ALA A 18 -0.63 1.91 -11.91
CA ALA A 18 -0.36 2.62 -13.15
C ALA A 18 -0.02 1.64 -14.28
N GLN A 19 0.85 0.67 -14.03
CA GLN A 19 1.19 -0.37 -15.01
C GLN A 19 -0.03 -1.17 -15.44
N LEU A 20 -0.86 -1.63 -14.50
CA LEU A 20 -2.08 -2.38 -14.79
C LEU A 20 -3.06 -1.56 -15.63
N LEU A 21 -3.27 -0.28 -15.30
CA LEU A 21 -4.20 0.58 -16.01
C LEU A 21 -3.71 0.95 -17.42
N LEU A 22 -2.41 1.18 -17.61
CA LEU A 22 -1.81 1.35 -18.93
C LEU A 22 -2.02 0.11 -19.82
N GLN A 23 -1.81 -1.09 -19.28
CA GLN A 23 -2.07 -2.35 -19.98
C GLN A 23 -3.54 -2.52 -20.36
N LYS A 24 -4.46 -1.93 -19.60
CA LYS A 24 -5.90 -1.91 -19.88
C LYS A 24 -6.33 -0.78 -20.81
N GLY A 25 -5.41 0.04 -21.31
CA GLY A 25 -5.68 1.11 -22.25
C GLY A 25 -6.24 2.39 -21.60
N TYR A 26 -5.97 2.64 -20.32
CA TYR A 26 -6.30 3.90 -19.67
C TYR A 26 -5.27 5.00 -20.01
N ARG A 27 -5.72 6.24 -20.02
CA ARG A 27 -4.87 7.40 -19.79
C ARG A 27 -4.61 7.49 -18.29
N VAL A 28 -3.34 7.39 -17.88
CA VAL A 28 -2.96 7.39 -16.47
C VAL A 28 -2.33 8.73 -16.09
N VAL A 29 -2.94 9.41 -15.12
CA VAL A 29 -2.44 10.67 -14.57
C VAL A 29 -2.07 10.47 -13.11
N GLY A 30 -0.83 10.78 -12.76
CA GLY A 30 -0.30 10.72 -11.41
C GLY A 30 -0.32 12.08 -10.72
N LEU A 31 -0.93 12.19 -9.53
CA LEU A 31 -0.79 13.37 -8.68
C LEU A 31 0.54 13.32 -7.96
N LEU A 32 1.37 14.34 -8.17
CA LEU A 32 2.69 14.46 -7.60
C LEU A 32 2.80 15.68 -6.69
N ARG A 33 3.23 15.47 -5.45
CA ARG A 33 3.63 16.56 -4.58
C ARG A 33 5.00 17.08 -5.01
N ARG A 34 5.08 18.33 -5.40
CA ARG A 34 6.34 18.97 -5.80
C ARG A 34 7.32 18.98 -4.62
N SER A 35 8.52 18.49 -4.85
CA SER A 35 9.61 18.45 -3.89
C SER A 35 10.91 18.85 -4.57
N ALA A 36 11.85 19.41 -3.79
CA ALA A 36 13.20 19.72 -4.27
C ALA A 36 14.01 18.48 -4.67
N SER A 37 13.57 17.27 -4.24
CA SER A 37 14.20 15.97 -4.53
C SER A 37 13.56 15.29 -5.76
N ALA A 38 13.20 16.04 -6.79
CA ALA A 38 12.48 15.55 -7.95
C ALA A 38 13.18 14.38 -8.69
N ASP A 39 14.50 14.30 -8.64
CA ASP A 39 15.29 13.31 -9.37
C ASP A 39 15.09 11.87 -8.89
N VAL A 40 14.66 11.67 -7.63
CA VAL A 40 14.38 10.36 -7.02
C VAL A 40 12.92 9.96 -7.20
N ILE A 41 12.08 10.94 -7.53
CA ILE A 41 10.63 10.74 -7.72
C ILE A 41 10.43 9.99 -9.04
N GLY A 42 9.79 8.81 -8.98
CA GLY A 42 9.54 7.98 -10.17
C GLY A 42 10.48 6.79 -10.35
N GLU A 43 11.39 6.52 -9.43
CA GLU A 43 12.28 5.35 -9.51
C GLU A 43 11.49 4.03 -9.69
N ARG A 44 10.34 3.88 -9.01
CA ARG A 44 9.47 2.71 -9.14
C ARG A 44 8.81 2.63 -10.52
N LEU A 45 8.42 3.76 -11.09
CA LEU A 45 7.88 3.81 -12.46
C LEU A 45 8.95 3.46 -13.49
N ARG A 46 10.18 3.96 -13.30
CA ARG A 46 11.33 3.58 -14.15
C ARG A 46 11.67 2.10 -14.03
N TRP A 47 11.60 1.54 -12.81
CA TRP A 47 11.80 0.10 -12.58
C TRP A 47 10.81 -0.75 -13.40
N LEU A 48 9.56 -0.31 -13.49
CA LEU A 48 8.52 -0.97 -14.27
C LEU A 48 8.53 -0.61 -15.76
N GLY A 49 9.40 0.32 -16.19
CA GLY A 49 9.53 0.75 -17.60
C GLY A 49 8.36 1.60 -18.09
N ILE A 50 7.62 2.28 -17.19
CA ILE A 50 6.40 3.04 -17.52
C ILE A 50 6.51 4.54 -17.17
N ALA A 51 7.70 5.04 -16.86
CA ALA A 51 7.85 6.41 -16.36
C ALA A 51 7.41 7.46 -17.39
N ASP A 52 7.61 7.19 -18.67
CA ASP A 52 7.28 8.10 -19.78
C ASP A 52 5.79 7.97 -20.21
N ASP A 53 5.10 6.90 -19.78
CA ASP A 53 3.70 6.64 -20.13
C ASP A 53 2.71 7.23 -19.12
N VAL A 54 3.19 7.67 -17.94
CA VAL A 54 2.37 8.26 -16.87
C VAL A 54 2.47 9.78 -16.92
N GLU A 55 1.33 10.44 -17.16
CA GLU A 55 1.23 11.91 -17.15
C GLU A 55 1.28 12.42 -15.70
N MET A 56 2.23 13.30 -15.36
CA MET A 56 2.32 13.87 -14.01
C MET A 56 1.63 15.22 -13.89
N ARG A 57 0.89 15.42 -12.80
CA ARG A 57 0.28 16.70 -12.42
C ARG A 57 0.70 17.09 -11.01
N ASP A 58 1.10 18.35 -10.83
CA ASP A 58 1.44 18.91 -9.53
C ASP A 58 0.20 19.12 -8.68
N GLY A 59 0.19 18.60 -7.45
CA GLY A 59 -0.86 18.84 -6.47
C GLY A 59 -0.51 18.20 -5.12
N ASP A 60 -1.17 18.67 -4.06
CA ASP A 60 -0.95 18.17 -2.71
C ASP A 60 -2.29 17.90 -2.03
N LEU A 61 -2.42 16.77 -1.32
CA LEU A 61 -3.63 16.40 -0.58
C LEU A 61 -3.99 17.41 0.54
N ILE A 62 -3.03 18.20 0.99
CA ILE A 62 -3.27 19.25 2.00
C ILE A 62 -3.58 20.62 1.38
N ASP A 63 -3.60 20.72 0.04
CA ASP A 63 -4.01 21.94 -0.68
C ASP A 63 -5.25 21.68 -1.54
N PRO A 64 -6.47 21.91 -1.02
CA PRO A 64 -7.71 21.70 -1.76
C PRO A 64 -7.78 22.46 -3.09
N SER A 65 -7.14 23.63 -3.19
CA SER A 65 -7.15 24.43 -4.42
C SER A 65 -6.41 23.72 -5.57
N SER A 66 -5.31 23.02 -5.25
CA SER A 66 -4.57 22.22 -6.22
C SER A 66 -5.37 21.00 -6.66
N LEU A 67 -6.08 20.35 -5.73
CA LEU A 67 -6.92 19.18 -6.04
C LEU A 67 -8.09 19.54 -6.96
N ILE A 68 -8.81 20.63 -6.66
CA ILE A 68 -9.91 21.15 -7.49
C ILE A 68 -9.43 21.42 -8.92
N ARG A 69 -8.27 22.08 -9.06
CA ARG A 69 -7.66 22.36 -10.37
C ARG A 69 -7.33 21.09 -11.12
N VAL A 70 -6.66 20.13 -10.46
CA VAL A 70 -6.28 18.87 -11.11
C VAL A 70 -7.51 18.05 -11.52
N VAL A 71 -8.52 17.92 -10.66
CA VAL A 71 -9.79 17.22 -11.01
C VAL A 71 -10.45 17.88 -12.20
N LYS A 72 -10.53 19.22 -12.21
CA LYS A 72 -11.12 19.98 -13.32
C LYS A 72 -10.36 19.80 -14.64
N ASP A 73 -9.02 19.88 -14.60
CA ASP A 73 -8.18 19.82 -15.79
C ASP A 73 -8.06 18.41 -16.37
N VAL A 74 -8.08 17.38 -15.49
CA VAL A 74 -7.93 15.97 -15.86
C VAL A 74 -9.26 15.36 -16.28
N ALA A 75 -10.37 15.77 -15.63
CA ALA A 75 -11.71 15.18 -15.75
C ALA A 75 -11.65 13.63 -15.70
N PRO A 76 -11.25 13.04 -14.56
CA PRO A 76 -10.99 11.61 -14.46
C PRO A 76 -12.30 10.80 -14.39
N ASP A 77 -12.36 9.67 -15.09
CA ASP A 77 -13.43 8.69 -14.91
C ASP A 77 -13.28 7.93 -13.57
N GLU A 78 -12.03 7.70 -13.16
CA GLU A 78 -11.67 6.95 -11.96
C GLU A 78 -10.59 7.67 -11.17
N VAL A 79 -10.73 7.72 -9.83
CA VAL A 79 -9.75 8.30 -8.92
C VAL A 79 -9.32 7.25 -7.89
N TYR A 80 -8.04 6.98 -7.81
CA TYR A 80 -7.43 6.05 -6.85
C TYR A 80 -6.64 6.85 -5.82
N ASN A 81 -7.19 6.96 -4.60
CA ASN A 81 -6.54 7.70 -3.50
C ASN A 81 -5.65 6.77 -2.69
N LEU A 82 -4.38 6.69 -3.08
CA LEU A 82 -3.36 5.84 -2.45
C LEU A 82 -2.37 6.65 -1.59
N ALA A 83 -2.26 7.97 -1.82
CA ALA A 83 -1.31 8.82 -1.10
C ALA A 83 -1.63 8.88 0.39
N ALA A 84 -0.63 8.65 1.21
CA ALA A 84 -0.69 8.69 2.67
C ALA A 84 0.71 8.87 3.27
N GLN A 85 0.76 9.30 4.52
CA GLN A 85 1.91 9.02 5.37
C GLN A 85 1.74 7.58 5.88
N SER A 86 2.37 6.60 5.22
CA SER A 86 2.04 5.17 5.37
C SER A 86 2.91 4.41 6.38
N PHE A 87 4.02 4.99 6.84
CA PHE A 87 4.90 4.32 7.79
C PHE A 87 4.42 4.52 9.22
N VAL A 88 3.93 3.43 9.85
CA VAL A 88 3.29 3.44 11.16
C VAL A 88 4.19 4.05 12.24
N ALA A 89 5.50 3.73 12.26
CA ALA A 89 6.41 4.28 13.27
C ALA A 89 6.53 5.81 13.17
N THR A 90 6.61 6.37 11.96
CA THR A 90 6.65 7.83 11.75
C THR A 90 5.34 8.50 12.19
N SER A 91 4.20 7.80 12.15
CA SER A 91 2.92 8.39 12.59
C SER A 91 2.93 8.79 14.08
N TRP A 92 3.74 8.13 14.92
CA TRP A 92 3.94 8.49 16.31
C TRP A 92 4.80 9.75 16.49
N GLN A 93 5.73 9.98 15.57
CA GLN A 93 6.59 11.16 15.57
C GLN A 93 5.91 12.37 14.91
N GLN A 94 5.03 12.12 13.96
CA GLN A 94 4.34 13.14 13.16
C GLN A 94 2.82 12.90 13.11
N PRO A 95 2.13 12.86 14.28
CA PRO A 95 0.71 12.50 14.32
C PRO A 95 -0.20 13.51 13.60
N LEU A 96 0.11 14.81 13.70
CA LEU A 96 -0.66 15.86 13.03
C LEU A 96 -0.51 15.78 11.51
N LEU A 97 0.71 15.65 10.99
CA LEU A 97 0.95 15.46 9.57
C LEU A 97 0.24 14.20 9.04
N THR A 98 0.31 13.11 9.79
CA THR A 98 -0.37 11.85 9.45
C THR A 98 -1.88 12.05 9.37
N GLY A 99 -2.49 12.70 10.36
CA GLY A 99 -3.92 13.03 10.35
C GLY A 99 -4.33 13.90 9.18
N THR A 100 -3.55 14.96 8.92
CA THR A 100 -3.82 15.91 7.84
C THR A 100 -3.70 15.25 6.47
N VAL A 101 -2.59 14.57 6.17
CA VAL A 101 -2.36 13.98 4.84
C VAL A 101 -3.26 12.76 4.62
N THR A 102 -3.29 11.83 5.58
CA THR A 102 -3.93 10.52 5.39
C THR A 102 -5.45 10.58 5.63
N GLY A 103 -5.88 11.34 6.63
CA GLY A 103 -7.30 11.48 6.98
C GLY A 103 -7.97 12.62 6.20
N MET A 104 -7.55 13.86 6.47
CA MET A 104 -8.16 15.05 5.86
C MET A 104 -7.90 15.14 4.36
N GLY A 105 -6.76 14.66 3.87
CA GLY A 105 -6.45 14.61 2.44
C GLY A 105 -7.44 13.77 1.62
N ALA A 106 -7.93 12.66 2.19
CA ALA A 106 -8.99 11.87 1.56
C ALA A 106 -10.30 12.67 1.44
N VAL A 107 -10.67 13.41 2.48
CA VAL A 107 -11.86 14.29 2.46
C VAL A 107 -11.69 15.42 1.46
N ALA A 108 -10.50 16.02 1.39
CA ALA A 108 -10.22 17.08 0.42
C ALA A 108 -10.38 16.59 -1.04
N MET A 109 -9.96 15.36 -1.33
CA MET A 109 -10.17 14.75 -2.66
C MET A 109 -11.65 14.44 -2.91
N LEU A 110 -12.37 13.87 -1.94
CA LEU A 110 -13.81 13.63 -2.03
C LEU A 110 -14.59 14.94 -2.27
N GLU A 111 -14.26 16.03 -1.57
CA GLU A 111 -14.87 17.35 -1.78
C GLU A 111 -14.55 17.92 -3.16
N ALA A 112 -13.31 17.79 -3.64
CA ALA A 112 -12.93 18.22 -4.97
C ALA A 112 -13.77 17.50 -6.03
N LEU A 113 -13.94 16.18 -5.90
CA LEU A 113 -14.80 15.40 -6.81
C LEU A 113 -16.27 15.79 -6.69
N ARG A 114 -16.81 15.86 -5.48
CA ARG A 114 -18.21 16.23 -5.26
C ARG A 114 -18.58 17.59 -5.90
N LEU A 115 -17.65 18.55 -5.85
CA LEU A 115 -17.88 19.91 -6.37
C LEU A 115 -17.67 20.03 -7.88
N ILE A 116 -16.77 19.25 -8.47
CA ILE A 116 -16.32 19.40 -9.85
C ILE A 116 -16.83 18.27 -10.75
N ASP A 117 -16.74 17.04 -10.30
CA ASP A 117 -17.09 15.84 -11.08
C ASP A 117 -17.64 14.73 -10.17
N PRO A 118 -18.89 14.86 -9.70
CA PRO A 118 -19.49 13.86 -8.81
C PRO A 118 -19.75 12.51 -9.48
N GLY A 119 -19.61 12.41 -10.80
CA GLY A 119 -19.75 11.17 -11.58
C GLY A 119 -18.50 10.29 -11.58
N ALA A 120 -17.34 10.83 -11.25
CA ALA A 120 -16.10 10.07 -11.17
C ALA A 120 -16.18 8.99 -10.08
N ARG A 121 -15.66 7.79 -10.39
CA ARG A 121 -15.60 6.67 -9.42
C ARG A 121 -14.39 6.85 -8.52
N PHE A 122 -14.59 6.77 -7.22
CA PHE A 122 -13.54 7.01 -6.23
C PHE A 122 -13.20 5.74 -5.46
N TYR A 123 -11.91 5.41 -5.41
CA TYR A 123 -11.34 4.35 -4.59
C TYR A 123 -10.50 4.92 -3.44
N GLN A 124 -10.77 4.49 -2.21
CA GLN A 124 -9.98 4.80 -1.01
C GLN A 124 -9.14 3.59 -0.59
N ALA A 125 -7.83 3.76 -0.51
CA ALA A 125 -6.97 2.78 0.13
C ALA A 125 -7.14 2.83 1.65
N SER A 126 -8.00 1.98 2.18
CA SER A 126 -8.12 1.68 3.61
C SER A 126 -7.07 0.64 4.03
N SER A 127 -7.01 0.26 5.30
CA SER A 127 -5.92 -0.56 5.83
C SER A 127 -6.40 -1.53 6.90
N SER A 128 -5.85 -2.74 6.93
CA SER A 128 -6.03 -3.71 8.03
C SER A 128 -5.53 -3.20 9.38
N GLU A 129 -4.64 -2.21 9.41
CA GLU A 129 -4.20 -1.56 10.66
C GLU A 129 -5.37 -0.86 11.40
N MET A 130 -6.50 -0.58 10.72
CA MET A 130 -7.72 -0.07 11.36
C MET A 130 -8.32 -1.08 12.36
N PHE A 131 -8.16 -2.38 12.13
CA PHE A 131 -8.59 -3.42 13.07
C PHE A 131 -7.80 -3.39 14.38
N GLY A 132 -6.50 -3.06 14.33
CA GLY A 132 -5.64 -2.79 15.48
C GLY A 132 -5.68 -3.88 16.56
N LEU A 133 -6.32 -3.60 17.71
CA LEU A 133 -6.62 -4.62 18.72
C LEU A 133 -7.79 -5.46 18.20
N ILE A 134 -7.47 -6.61 17.62
CA ILE A 134 -8.45 -7.47 16.95
C ILE A 134 -9.60 -7.86 17.88
N GLN A 135 -10.82 -7.77 17.36
CA GLN A 135 -12.04 -8.13 18.08
C GLN A 135 -12.58 -9.50 17.68
N GLU A 136 -12.07 -10.05 16.56
CA GLU A 136 -12.42 -11.35 16.01
C GLU A 136 -11.17 -12.05 15.48
N PRO A 137 -11.12 -13.41 15.48
CA PRO A 137 -9.96 -14.17 15.01
C PRO A 137 -9.61 -13.95 13.52
N ARG A 138 -10.62 -13.69 12.70
CA ARG A 138 -10.50 -13.30 11.28
C ARG A 138 -11.27 -12.02 11.07
N GLN A 139 -10.63 -11.05 10.37
CA GLN A 139 -11.20 -9.73 10.14
C GLN A 139 -11.87 -9.69 8.77
N ASN A 140 -13.13 -9.27 8.75
CA ASN A 140 -13.90 -9.00 7.54
C ASN A 140 -14.51 -7.58 7.60
N GLU A 141 -15.34 -7.22 6.63
CA GLU A 141 -15.93 -5.88 6.50
C GLU A 141 -16.88 -5.50 7.65
N ARG A 142 -17.31 -6.47 8.47
CA ARG A 142 -18.21 -6.26 9.62
C ARG A 142 -17.48 -6.25 10.96
N THR A 143 -16.22 -6.68 10.98
CA THR A 143 -15.41 -6.74 12.19
C THR A 143 -15.20 -5.33 12.75
N PRO A 144 -15.49 -5.09 14.03
CA PRO A 144 -15.29 -3.78 14.64
C PRO A 144 -13.83 -3.31 14.57
N PHE A 145 -13.64 -2.04 14.27
CA PHE A 145 -12.33 -1.42 14.25
C PHE A 145 -11.87 -0.96 15.63
N TYR A 146 -10.58 -1.14 15.94
CA TYR A 146 -9.95 -0.66 17.17
C TYR A 146 -8.52 -0.20 16.88
N PRO A 147 -8.34 0.98 16.23
CA PRO A 147 -7.02 1.44 15.76
C PRO A 147 -6.02 1.59 16.92
N ARG A 148 -4.76 1.20 16.67
CA ARG A 148 -3.67 1.20 17.66
C ARG A 148 -2.50 2.12 17.28
N SER A 149 -2.71 3.04 16.32
CA SER A 149 -1.71 4.03 15.92
C SER A 149 -2.37 5.27 15.33
N PRO A 150 -1.68 6.44 15.32
CA PRO A 150 -2.17 7.62 14.62
C PRO A 150 -2.45 7.37 13.13
N TYR A 151 -1.62 6.54 12.47
CA TYR A 151 -1.86 6.09 11.09
C TYR A 151 -3.19 5.35 10.94
N ALA A 152 -3.43 4.35 11.80
CA ALA A 152 -4.65 3.57 11.77
C ALA A 152 -5.90 4.42 12.04
N ALA A 153 -5.82 5.37 12.99
CA ALA A 153 -6.89 6.31 13.28
C ALA A 153 -7.19 7.25 12.10
N ALA A 154 -6.14 7.75 11.41
CA ALA A 154 -6.30 8.58 10.23
C ALA A 154 -6.91 7.80 9.04
N LYS A 155 -6.51 6.55 8.84
CA LYS A 155 -7.10 5.65 7.83
C LYS A 155 -8.56 5.33 8.15
N LEU A 156 -8.90 5.12 9.41
CA LEU A 156 -10.28 4.89 9.84
C LEU A 156 -11.17 6.11 9.59
N TYR A 157 -10.68 7.31 9.87
CA TYR A 157 -11.39 8.55 9.52
C TYR A 157 -11.65 8.64 8.01
N ALA A 158 -10.62 8.44 7.17
CA ALA A 158 -10.77 8.44 5.71
C ALA A 158 -11.78 7.39 5.22
N HIS A 159 -11.75 6.19 5.80
CA HIS A 159 -12.67 5.09 5.49
C HIS A 159 -14.13 5.48 5.78
N TRP A 160 -14.42 5.98 6.98
CA TRP A 160 -15.77 6.41 7.33
C TRP A 160 -16.25 7.61 6.51
N MET A 161 -15.37 8.54 6.18
CA MET A 161 -15.73 9.64 5.30
C MET A 161 -16.07 9.15 3.89
N THR A 162 -15.39 8.15 3.36
CA THR A 162 -15.73 7.53 2.07
C THR A 162 -17.14 6.93 2.09
N ILE A 163 -17.50 6.23 3.16
CA ILE A 163 -18.86 5.69 3.36
C ILE A 163 -19.88 6.85 3.44
N ASN A 164 -19.60 7.88 4.25
CA ASN A 164 -20.51 9.02 4.38
C ASN A 164 -20.77 9.72 3.05
N TYR A 165 -19.73 9.90 2.21
CA TYR A 165 -19.90 10.54 0.91
C TYR A 165 -20.70 9.67 -0.06
N ARG A 166 -20.51 8.36 -0.01
CA ARG A 166 -21.33 7.39 -0.75
C ARG A 166 -22.80 7.48 -0.36
N GLU A 167 -23.10 7.45 0.95
CA GLU A 167 -24.48 7.39 1.47
C GLU A 167 -25.19 8.74 1.41
N SER A 168 -24.48 9.85 1.69
CA SER A 168 -25.09 11.17 1.79
C SER A 168 -25.20 11.89 0.44
N PHE A 169 -24.28 11.66 -0.48
CA PHE A 169 -24.22 12.36 -1.77
C PHE A 169 -24.39 11.46 -2.98
N GLY A 170 -24.57 10.15 -2.79
CA GLY A 170 -24.74 9.19 -3.89
C GLY A 170 -23.50 9.02 -4.76
N MET A 171 -22.32 9.40 -4.27
CA MET A 171 -21.08 9.23 -5.01
C MET A 171 -20.71 7.76 -5.14
N PHE A 172 -20.15 7.38 -6.29
CA PHE A 172 -19.52 6.07 -6.40
C PHE A 172 -18.18 6.07 -5.65
N ALA A 173 -18.21 5.78 -4.35
CA ALA A 173 -17.05 5.78 -3.47
C ALA A 173 -16.93 4.42 -2.79
N THR A 174 -15.79 3.74 -2.95
CA THR A 174 -15.49 2.40 -2.46
C THR A 174 -14.19 2.38 -1.67
N SER A 175 -14.06 1.46 -0.71
CA SER A 175 -12.84 1.29 0.08
C SER A 175 -12.31 -0.13 0.01
N GLY A 176 -11.01 -0.28 -0.26
CA GLY A 176 -10.32 -1.54 -0.06
C GLY A 176 -9.65 -1.60 1.31
N ILE A 177 -10.08 -2.50 2.19
CA ILE A 177 -9.42 -2.75 3.48
C ILE A 177 -8.26 -3.71 3.21
N LEU A 178 -7.11 -3.14 2.89
CA LEU A 178 -5.95 -3.88 2.42
C LEU A 178 -5.16 -4.47 3.58
N PHE A 179 -4.93 -5.77 3.53
CA PHE A 179 -3.91 -6.42 4.36
C PHE A 179 -2.52 -6.15 3.82
N ASN A 180 -1.48 -6.59 4.53
CA ASN A 180 -0.12 -6.29 4.13
C ASN A 180 0.18 -6.87 2.74
N HIS A 181 0.78 -6.06 1.87
CA HIS A 181 1.14 -6.49 0.52
C HIS A 181 2.48 -5.90 0.13
N GLU A 182 3.27 -6.75 -0.46
CA GLU A 182 4.69 -6.55 -0.62
C GLU A 182 5.12 -6.79 -2.07
N SER A 183 6.31 -6.33 -2.41
CA SER A 183 6.93 -6.55 -3.71
C SER A 183 8.38 -6.04 -3.69
N PRO A 184 9.18 -6.23 -4.75
CA PRO A 184 10.47 -5.58 -4.92
C PRO A 184 10.46 -4.05 -4.83
N LEU A 185 9.28 -3.43 -4.97
CA LEU A 185 9.08 -1.98 -4.88
C LEU A 185 8.69 -1.48 -3.48
N ARG A 186 8.57 -2.36 -2.50
CA ARG A 186 8.27 -1.98 -1.11
C ARG A 186 9.32 -1.01 -0.56
N GLY A 187 8.92 -0.07 0.30
CA GLY A 187 9.84 0.83 0.99
C GLY A 187 10.77 0.08 1.93
N ILE A 188 12.03 0.49 2.01
CA ILE A 188 13.06 -0.16 2.84
C ILE A 188 12.76 -0.08 4.35
N GLU A 189 11.94 0.86 4.76
CA GLU A 189 11.48 1.02 6.14
C GLU A 189 10.56 -0.10 6.62
N PHE A 190 9.93 -0.87 5.71
CA PHE A 190 9.04 -1.96 6.05
C PHE A 190 9.81 -3.26 6.32
N VAL A 191 9.32 -4.04 7.30
CA VAL A 191 10.03 -5.21 7.81
C VAL A 191 10.38 -6.25 6.74
N THR A 192 9.46 -6.53 5.83
CA THR A 192 9.64 -7.48 4.74
C THR A 192 10.78 -7.07 3.82
N ARG A 193 10.79 -5.80 3.40
CA ARG A 193 11.86 -5.28 2.56
C ARG A 193 13.19 -5.16 3.31
N ARG A 194 13.18 -4.83 4.61
CA ARG A 194 14.41 -4.89 5.44
C ARG A 194 14.97 -6.28 5.51
N ILE A 195 14.12 -7.31 5.55
CA ILE A 195 14.58 -8.71 5.57
C ILE A 195 15.22 -9.04 4.22
N THR A 196 14.55 -8.80 3.10
CA THR A 196 15.07 -9.18 1.77
C THR A 196 16.34 -8.41 1.40
N ASP A 197 16.42 -7.10 1.70
CA ASP A 197 17.63 -6.29 1.55
C ASP A 197 18.77 -6.79 2.46
N GLY A 198 18.45 -7.10 3.73
CA GLY A 198 19.42 -7.65 4.67
C GLY A 198 19.99 -9.00 4.21
N VAL A 199 19.13 -9.90 3.72
CA VAL A 199 19.54 -11.20 3.14
C VAL A 199 20.47 -10.97 1.94
N ALA A 200 20.10 -10.08 1.02
CA ALA A 200 20.92 -9.77 -0.14
C ALA A 200 22.30 -9.22 0.24
N ARG A 201 22.36 -8.31 1.20
CA ARG A 201 23.62 -7.75 1.71
C ARG A 201 24.49 -8.80 2.41
N ILE A 202 23.90 -9.69 3.20
CA ILE A 202 24.61 -10.78 3.86
C ILE A 202 25.15 -11.77 2.81
N LYS A 203 24.33 -12.15 1.84
CA LYS A 203 24.73 -13.05 0.76
C LYS A 203 25.91 -12.53 -0.06
N LEU A 204 25.97 -11.22 -0.25
CA LEU A 204 27.06 -10.55 -0.99
C LEU A 204 28.26 -10.14 -0.10
N GLY A 205 28.24 -10.49 1.18
CA GLY A 205 29.33 -10.16 2.12
C GLY A 205 29.38 -8.68 2.53
N LEU A 206 28.31 -7.91 2.26
CA LEU A 206 28.20 -6.48 2.57
C LEU A 206 27.71 -6.23 4.00
N ALA A 207 27.16 -7.25 4.66
CA ALA A 207 26.72 -7.21 6.05
C ALA A 207 26.95 -8.60 6.71
N LYS A 208 27.01 -8.65 8.03
CA LYS A 208 27.14 -9.90 8.79
C LYS A 208 25.86 -10.27 9.52
N GLU A 209 25.08 -9.28 9.92
CA GLU A 209 23.87 -9.47 10.72
C GLU A 209 22.71 -8.59 10.22
N LEU A 210 21.50 -9.02 10.52
CA LEU A 210 20.25 -8.29 10.31
C LEU A 210 19.57 -8.06 11.66
N GLN A 211 19.37 -6.80 12.04
CA GLN A 211 18.68 -6.44 13.28
C GLN A 211 17.19 -6.26 13.04
N LEU A 212 16.36 -6.99 13.82
CA LEU A 212 14.91 -6.96 13.76
C LEU A 212 14.30 -6.76 15.17
N GLY A 213 13.02 -6.38 15.21
CA GLY A 213 12.25 -6.27 16.46
C GLY A 213 11.57 -7.59 16.82
N ASN A 214 10.22 -7.58 16.87
CA ASN A 214 9.39 -8.72 17.23
C ASN A 214 9.30 -9.72 16.06
N LEU A 215 9.88 -10.91 16.23
CA LEU A 215 9.83 -12.00 15.24
C LEU A 215 8.50 -12.79 15.28
N GLU A 216 7.73 -12.68 16.35
CA GLU A 216 6.52 -13.47 16.56
C GLU A 216 5.26 -12.78 16.02
N ALA A 217 5.35 -11.50 15.69
CA ALA A 217 4.23 -10.77 15.08
C ALA A 217 3.83 -11.46 13.76
N LYS A 218 2.50 -11.68 13.59
CA LYS A 218 1.96 -12.40 12.43
C LYS A 218 1.19 -11.45 11.54
N ARG A 219 1.40 -11.55 10.23
CA ARG A 219 0.70 -10.76 9.22
C ARG A 219 0.23 -11.67 8.08
N ASP A 220 -0.87 -11.26 7.47
CA ASP A 220 -1.32 -11.77 6.19
C ASP A 220 -0.60 -10.95 5.11
N TRP A 221 0.31 -11.56 4.40
CA TRP A 221 1.12 -10.93 3.35
C TRP A 221 0.74 -11.47 1.97
N GLY A 222 0.41 -10.57 1.05
CA GLY A 222 0.18 -10.87 -0.35
C GLY A 222 1.07 -10.04 -1.27
N HIS A 223 0.99 -10.27 -2.57
CA HIS A 223 1.77 -9.52 -3.56
C HIS A 223 1.00 -8.28 -4.04
N ALA A 224 1.69 -7.14 -4.17
CA ALA A 224 1.09 -5.86 -4.53
C ALA A 224 0.32 -5.89 -5.87
N SER A 225 0.77 -6.68 -6.87
CA SER A 225 0.08 -6.82 -8.15
C SER A 225 -1.33 -7.39 -8.02
N ASP A 226 -1.55 -8.33 -7.09
CA ASP A 226 -2.88 -8.87 -6.81
C ASP A 226 -3.79 -7.82 -6.16
N TYR A 227 -3.23 -7.00 -5.26
CA TYR A 227 -3.98 -5.99 -4.54
C TYR A 227 -4.43 -4.85 -5.45
N VAL A 228 -3.57 -4.37 -6.36
CA VAL A 228 -3.97 -3.33 -7.33
C VAL A 228 -5.01 -3.85 -8.32
N ARG A 229 -5.00 -5.15 -8.63
CA ARG A 229 -6.06 -5.79 -9.41
C ARG A 229 -7.41 -5.74 -8.68
N ALA A 230 -7.43 -5.95 -7.36
CA ALA A 230 -8.63 -5.79 -6.56
C ALA A 230 -9.13 -4.33 -6.56
N MET A 231 -8.23 -3.35 -6.42
CA MET A 231 -8.58 -1.92 -6.48
C MET A 231 -9.31 -1.56 -7.77
N TRP A 232 -8.78 -2.02 -8.92
CA TRP A 232 -9.43 -1.82 -10.21
C TRP A 232 -10.79 -2.52 -10.29
N LEU A 233 -10.89 -3.79 -9.88
CA LEU A 233 -12.13 -4.56 -9.90
C LEU A 233 -13.25 -3.91 -9.07
N MET A 234 -12.93 -3.27 -7.93
CA MET A 234 -13.89 -2.56 -7.09
C MET A 234 -14.55 -1.40 -7.84
N LEU A 235 -13.78 -0.67 -8.66
CA LEU A 235 -14.32 0.42 -9.45
C LEU A 235 -15.07 -0.05 -10.72
N GLN A 236 -15.02 -1.34 -11.08
CA GLN A 236 -15.79 -1.88 -12.22
C GLN A 236 -17.19 -2.39 -11.82
N GLN A 237 -17.52 -2.37 -10.52
CA GLN A 237 -18.81 -2.85 -10.04
C GLN A 237 -19.95 -1.88 -10.36
N ASP A 238 -21.19 -2.37 -10.41
CA ASP A 238 -22.40 -1.54 -10.62
C ASP A 238 -22.70 -0.66 -9.41
N LYS A 239 -22.32 -1.12 -8.20
CA LYS A 239 -22.56 -0.41 -6.94
C LYS A 239 -21.28 -0.34 -6.11
N PRO A 240 -21.03 0.81 -5.47
CA PRO A 240 -19.88 0.95 -4.58
C PRO A 240 -20.11 0.16 -3.27
N ASP A 241 -19.07 -0.46 -2.78
CA ASP A 241 -19.06 -1.17 -1.49
C ASP A 241 -17.62 -1.22 -0.93
N ASP A 242 -17.43 -1.76 0.28
CA ASP A 242 -16.14 -1.92 0.90
C ASP A 242 -15.72 -3.39 0.89
N TYR A 243 -14.44 -3.66 0.68
CA TYR A 243 -13.93 -5.02 0.52
C TYR A 243 -12.63 -5.24 1.30
N VAL A 244 -12.58 -6.34 2.06
CA VAL A 244 -11.32 -6.86 2.59
C VAL A 244 -10.54 -7.52 1.47
N VAL A 245 -9.26 -7.15 1.34
CA VAL A 245 -8.31 -7.76 0.41
C VAL A 245 -7.19 -8.40 1.22
N ALA A 246 -7.13 -9.73 1.20
CA ALA A 246 -6.22 -10.53 2.01
C ALA A 246 -6.00 -11.90 1.37
N THR A 247 -4.88 -12.55 1.70
CA THR A 247 -4.61 -13.92 1.24
C THR A 247 -5.38 -14.97 2.04
N GLY A 248 -5.75 -14.64 3.29
CA GLY A 248 -6.35 -15.58 4.24
C GLY A 248 -5.32 -16.51 4.91
N ARG A 249 -4.04 -16.24 4.74
CA ARG A 249 -2.92 -16.94 5.37
C ARG A 249 -2.07 -15.97 6.18
N THR A 250 -1.79 -16.30 7.42
CA THR A 250 -0.90 -15.49 8.28
C THR A 250 0.44 -16.18 8.49
N THR A 251 1.52 -15.41 8.45
CA THR A 251 2.89 -15.89 8.66
C THR A 251 3.58 -14.97 9.67
N SER A 252 4.45 -15.51 10.53
CA SER A 252 5.24 -14.71 11.44
C SER A 252 6.41 -14.03 10.72
N VAL A 253 6.94 -12.95 11.30
CA VAL A 253 8.18 -12.32 10.82
C VAL A 253 9.31 -13.35 10.80
N ARG A 254 9.36 -14.26 11.78
CA ARG A 254 10.28 -15.42 11.80
C ARG A 254 10.13 -16.28 10.56
N GLY A 255 8.90 -16.71 10.23
CA GLY A 255 8.64 -17.54 9.05
C GLY A 255 9.00 -16.83 7.75
N PHE A 256 8.81 -15.51 7.67
CA PHE A 256 9.29 -14.72 6.53
C PHE A 256 10.83 -14.72 6.44
N CYS A 257 11.55 -14.59 7.58
CA CYS A 257 13.01 -14.71 7.60
C CYS A 257 13.46 -16.11 7.14
N GLU A 258 12.82 -17.16 7.63
CA GLU A 258 13.13 -18.55 7.23
C GLU A 258 13.05 -18.72 5.71
N LEU A 259 11.98 -18.24 5.09
CA LEU A 259 11.80 -18.31 3.63
C LEU A 259 12.87 -17.50 2.89
N ALA A 260 13.10 -16.24 3.31
CA ALA A 260 14.02 -15.35 2.63
C ALA A 260 15.49 -15.81 2.71
N PHE A 261 15.93 -16.25 3.88
CA PHE A 261 17.29 -16.76 4.07
C PHE A 261 17.50 -18.10 3.37
N ALA A 262 16.52 -19.03 3.45
CA ALA A 262 16.59 -20.32 2.77
C ALA A 262 16.68 -20.15 1.24
N HIS A 263 15.95 -19.21 0.64
CA HIS A 263 16.03 -18.90 -0.79
C HIS A 263 17.44 -18.45 -1.19
N ALA A 264 18.12 -17.69 -0.34
CA ALA A 264 19.52 -17.27 -0.55
C ALA A 264 20.54 -18.36 -0.22
N GLY A 265 20.13 -19.55 0.28
CA GLY A 265 21.03 -20.61 0.75
C GLY A 265 21.75 -20.28 2.07
N LEU A 266 21.08 -19.52 2.95
CA LEU A 266 21.58 -19.11 4.27
C LEU A 266 20.65 -19.60 5.38
N ASP A 267 21.15 -19.67 6.62
CA ASP A 267 20.34 -19.92 7.82
C ASP A 267 20.11 -18.60 8.58
N TYR A 268 18.84 -18.20 8.77
CA TYR A 268 18.52 -16.94 9.45
C TYR A 268 19.05 -16.90 10.89
N ARG A 269 19.19 -18.06 11.56
CA ARG A 269 19.66 -18.18 12.94
C ARG A 269 21.10 -17.71 13.14
N ASP A 270 21.90 -17.78 12.09
CA ASP A 270 23.30 -17.33 12.11
C ASP A 270 23.44 -15.82 11.95
N HIS A 271 22.37 -15.13 11.49
CA HIS A 271 22.46 -13.75 11.05
C HIS A 271 21.43 -12.79 11.67
N VAL A 272 20.28 -13.30 12.15
CA VAL A 272 19.23 -12.44 12.68
C VAL A 272 19.41 -12.19 14.17
N VAL A 273 19.49 -10.92 14.55
CA VAL A 273 19.61 -10.45 15.94
C VAL A 273 18.37 -9.62 16.30
N THR A 274 17.70 -9.96 17.41
CA THR A 274 16.56 -9.19 17.89
C THR A 274 17.00 -8.02 18.77
N ARG A 275 16.32 -6.86 18.63
CA ARG A 275 16.57 -5.65 19.42
C ARG A 275 15.24 -5.09 19.95
N ASP A 276 15.13 -4.92 21.27
CA ASP A 276 13.91 -4.39 21.90
C ASP A 276 13.60 -2.94 21.47
N ALA A 277 14.61 -2.15 21.18
CA ALA A 277 14.46 -0.79 20.68
C ALA A 277 13.74 -0.70 19.32
N LEU A 278 13.63 -1.81 18.58
CA LEU A 278 12.92 -1.90 17.31
C LEU A 278 11.48 -2.41 17.45
N LYS A 279 11.01 -2.70 18.65
CA LYS A 279 9.60 -3.06 18.91
C LYS A 279 8.71 -1.82 18.88
N ARG A 280 7.48 -1.99 18.43
CA ARG A 280 6.48 -0.90 18.38
C ARG A 280 5.93 -0.62 19.79
N PRO A 281 5.57 0.65 20.12
CA PRO A 281 4.96 0.99 21.42
C PRO A 281 3.63 0.27 21.67
N SER A 282 2.84 0.06 20.61
CA SER A 282 1.59 -0.70 20.62
C SER A 282 1.64 -1.73 19.51
N GLU A 283 1.98 -2.97 19.86
CA GLU A 283 2.08 -4.06 18.88
C GLU A 283 0.67 -4.54 18.47
N VAL A 284 0.57 -4.94 17.23
CA VAL A 284 -0.57 -5.68 16.70
C VAL A 284 -0.06 -7.10 16.47
N ASP A 285 -0.49 -8.05 17.31
CA ASP A 285 0.09 -9.40 17.34
C ASP A 285 -0.27 -10.22 16.10
N VAL A 286 -1.53 -10.19 15.69
CA VAL A 286 -2.04 -10.99 14.56
C VAL A 286 -2.99 -10.16 13.72
N LEU A 287 -2.83 -10.22 12.40
CA LEU A 287 -3.81 -9.78 11.42
C LEU A 287 -4.04 -10.93 10.43
N LEU A 288 -5.31 -11.33 10.28
CA LEU A 288 -5.72 -12.41 9.37
C LEU A 288 -7.03 -12.03 8.69
N GLY A 289 -6.98 -11.74 7.39
CA GLY A 289 -8.14 -11.30 6.64
C GLY A 289 -9.05 -12.42 6.17
N ASP A 290 -10.33 -12.10 6.05
CA ASP A 290 -11.33 -12.90 5.36
C ASP A 290 -11.79 -12.15 4.11
N ALA A 291 -11.24 -12.50 2.96
CA ALA A 291 -11.56 -11.90 1.67
C ALA A 291 -12.72 -12.62 0.94
N SER A 292 -13.59 -13.32 1.65
CA SER A 292 -14.71 -14.08 1.05
C SER A 292 -15.61 -13.20 0.20
N LYS A 293 -15.88 -11.97 0.62
CA LYS A 293 -16.68 -11.00 -0.15
C LYS A 293 -16.00 -10.62 -1.47
N ALA A 294 -14.70 -10.32 -1.43
CA ALA A 294 -13.94 -10.00 -2.65
C ALA A 294 -13.91 -11.19 -3.63
N ARG A 295 -13.75 -12.43 -3.13
CA ARG A 295 -13.83 -13.63 -3.96
C ARG A 295 -15.18 -13.78 -4.64
N GLN A 296 -16.27 -13.61 -3.88
CA GLN A 296 -17.64 -13.84 -4.38
C GLN A 296 -18.10 -12.75 -5.33
N GLN A 297 -17.84 -11.48 -5.02
CA GLN A 297 -18.39 -10.35 -5.75
C GLN A 297 -17.46 -9.79 -6.84
N LEU A 298 -16.14 -9.81 -6.58
CA LEU A 298 -15.15 -9.29 -7.53
C LEU A 298 -14.52 -10.41 -8.37
N ASN A 299 -14.79 -11.68 -8.08
CA ASN A 299 -14.06 -12.83 -8.63
C ASN A 299 -12.53 -12.65 -8.47
N TRP A 300 -12.13 -12.14 -7.30
CA TRP A 300 -10.73 -11.86 -6.99
C TRP A 300 -10.13 -12.92 -6.08
N GLU A 301 -8.96 -13.41 -6.45
CA GLU A 301 -8.13 -14.29 -5.62
C GLU A 301 -6.66 -13.87 -5.77
N PRO A 302 -5.84 -14.04 -4.71
CA PRO A 302 -4.40 -13.86 -4.83
C PRO A 302 -3.83 -14.91 -5.77
N SER A 303 -2.95 -14.49 -6.69
CA SER A 303 -2.33 -15.35 -7.69
C SER A 303 -0.87 -15.67 -7.39
N VAL A 304 -0.21 -14.82 -6.59
CA VAL A 304 1.20 -14.99 -6.20
C VAL A 304 1.27 -15.59 -4.80
N THR A 305 2.02 -16.67 -4.65
CA THR A 305 2.22 -17.30 -3.33
C THR A 305 3.18 -16.47 -2.47
N LEU A 306 3.16 -16.70 -1.15
CA LEU A 306 4.12 -16.03 -0.24
C LEU A 306 5.56 -16.41 -0.59
N GLU A 307 5.78 -17.66 -0.92
CA GLU A 307 7.07 -18.24 -1.28
C GLU A 307 7.64 -17.58 -2.54
N ASP A 308 6.82 -17.45 -3.59
CA ASP A 308 7.22 -16.80 -4.85
C ASP A 308 7.49 -15.30 -4.66
N MET A 309 6.65 -14.62 -3.89
CA MET A 309 6.84 -13.21 -3.56
C MET A 309 8.15 -12.97 -2.80
N VAL A 310 8.45 -13.80 -1.81
CA VAL A 310 9.70 -13.69 -1.04
C VAL A 310 10.91 -13.93 -1.93
N ALA A 311 10.85 -14.95 -2.79
CA ALA A 311 11.91 -15.26 -3.75
C ALA A 311 12.16 -14.08 -4.70
N GLU A 312 11.11 -13.53 -5.30
CA GLU A 312 11.19 -12.36 -6.20
C GLU A 312 11.83 -11.16 -5.49
N MET A 313 11.42 -10.88 -4.26
CA MET A 313 11.96 -9.76 -3.49
C MET A 313 13.46 -9.93 -3.17
N VAL A 314 13.87 -11.14 -2.76
CA VAL A 314 15.28 -11.45 -2.47
C VAL A 314 16.14 -11.34 -3.72
N ASP A 315 15.70 -11.92 -4.84
CA ASP A 315 16.44 -11.88 -6.10
C ASP A 315 16.58 -10.44 -6.63
N ALA A 316 15.52 -9.64 -6.52
CA ALA A 316 15.55 -8.22 -6.88
C ALA A 316 16.54 -7.42 -6.04
N ASP A 317 16.64 -7.69 -4.73
CA ASP A 317 17.58 -7.00 -3.86
C ASP A 317 19.03 -7.46 -4.09
N ILE A 318 19.28 -8.74 -4.33
CA ILE A 318 20.59 -9.24 -4.75
C ILE A 318 21.04 -8.56 -6.05
N ALA A 319 20.17 -8.51 -7.06
CA ALA A 319 20.47 -7.84 -8.33
C ALA A 319 20.74 -6.34 -8.16
N ARG A 320 20.01 -5.68 -7.26
CA ARG A 320 20.17 -4.25 -6.95
C ARG A 320 21.54 -3.94 -6.33
N HIS A 321 21.96 -4.73 -5.33
CA HIS A 321 23.27 -4.58 -4.69
C HIS A 321 24.43 -5.00 -5.57
N SER A 322 24.28 -6.05 -6.38
CA SER A 322 25.32 -6.49 -7.32
C SER A 322 25.66 -5.43 -8.38
N ARG A 323 24.65 -4.71 -8.88
CA ARG A 323 24.85 -3.59 -9.83
C ARG A 323 25.60 -2.41 -9.19
N ASN A 324 25.38 -2.15 -7.92
CA ASN A 324 26.02 -1.06 -7.19
C ASN A 324 27.47 -1.39 -6.80
N ALA A 325 27.80 -2.67 -6.59
CA ALA A 325 29.16 -3.13 -6.29
C ALA A 325 30.09 -3.12 -7.51
N GLY A 326 29.56 -3.07 -8.73
CA GLY A 326 30.31 -2.98 -9.99
C GLY A 326 30.56 -1.54 -10.50
N ARG A 327 30.14 -0.53 -9.73
CA ARG A 327 30.41 0.90 -9.99
C ARG A 327 31.39 1.43 -8.97
#